data_dd2fdd42a18483c8783d2f7d4c7f2607
#
_entry.id   dd2fdd42a18483c8783d2f7d4c7f2607
#
_cell.length_a   1.000
_cell.length_b   1.000
_cell.length_c   1.000
_cell.angle_alpha   90.00
_cell.angle_beta   90.00
_cell.angle_gamma   90.00
#
_symmetry.space_group_name_H-M   'P 1'
#
loop_
_entity.id
_entity.type
_entity.pdbx_description
1 polymer ?
#
loop_
_entity_poly.entity_id
_entity_poly.type
_entity_poly.pdbx_seq_one_letter_code
_entity_poly.pdbx_strand_id
1 'polypeptide(L)'
;MINVLFVCTGNTCRSPMAEAILKSKNIPEVEVRSSGVFAMNGSDASAHAKKVLDTQQIEHDHQSSLLTEQQVEWATYILTMTAGHKANIVATFPSAQVKTFTLKEFAGGFGDVSDPYGGSLSVYQQTFEELKQLIEKSLHKFS
;
A
#
# COMPACT_ATOMS: atom_id res chain seq x y z
N MET A 1 7.67 10.77 -14.38
CA MET A 1 7.78 9.90 -13.19
C MET A 1 6.41 9.56 -12.65
N ILE A 2 6.18 8.31 -12.31
CA ILE A 2 4.93 7.87 -11.68
C ILE A 2 5.20 7.65 -10.20
N ASN A 3 4.48 8.36 -9.35
CA ASN A 3 4.61 8.29 -7.91
C ASN A 3 3.41 7.54 -7.33
N VAL A 4 3.66 6.37 -6.77
CA VAL A 4 2.62 5.49 -6.22
C VAL A 4 2.64 5.55 -4.70
N LEU A 5 1.51 5.85 -4.10
CA LEU A 5 1.35 5.89 -2.64
C LEU A 5 0.33 4.85 -2.21
N PHE A 6 0.79 3.86 -1.47
CA PHE A 6 -0.10 2.86 -0.85
C PHE A 6 -0.54 3.34 0.53
N VAL A 7 -1.82 3.21 0.84
CA VAL A 7 -2.37 3.69 2.11
C VAL A 7 -3.21 2.62 2.79
N CYS A 8 -2.97 2.42 4.08
CA CYS A 8 -3.81 1.60 4.95
C CYS A 8 -4.06 2.35 6.27
N THR A 9 -4.42 1.66 7.34
CA THR A 9 -4.71 2.31 8.62
C THR A 9 -3.44 2.75 9.33
N GLY A 10 -2.64 1.79 9.81
CA GLY A 10 -1.47 2.06 10.66
C GLY A 10 -0.13 2.09 9.92
N ASN A 11 -0.14 1.78 8.64
CA ASN A 11 1.08 1.70 7.82
C ASN A 11 2.12 0.74 8.40
N THR A 12 1.65 -0.39 8.96
CA THR A 12 2.53 -1.42 9.53
C THR A 12 2.34 -2.80 8.94
N CYS A 13 1.27 -3.04 8.19
CA CYS A 13 0.96 -4.37 7.63
C CYS A 13 0.78 -4.32 6.11
N ARG A 14 -0.42 -4.00 5.64
CA ARG A 14 -0.78 -4.10 4.22
C ARG A 14 0.02 -3.15 3.34
N SER A 15 0.04 -1.86 3.66
CA SER A 15 0.72 -0.89 2.80
C SER A 15 2.24 -1.06 2.78
N PRO A 16 2.94 -1.43 3.89
CA PRO A 16 4.36 -1.76 3.80
C PRO A 16 4.66 -2.95 2.91
N MET A 17 3.83 -4.00 2.98
CA MET A 17 4.00 -5.16 2.10
C MET A 17 3.80 -4.78 0.63
N ALA A 18 2.75 -4.01 0.33
CA ALA A 18 2.49 -3.55 -1.02
C ALA A 18 3.64 -2.68 -1.56
N GLU A 19 4.14 -1.77 -0.74
CA GLU A 19 5.29 -0.93 -1.09
C GLU A 19 6.50 -1.78 -1.45
N ALA A 20 6.84 -2.74 -0.61
CA ALA A 20 8.00 -3.60 -0.83
C ALA A 20 7.83 -4.45 -2.09
N ILE A 21 6.65 -4.99 -2.34
CA ILE A 21 6.36 -5.79 -3.54
C ILE A 21 6.59 -4.95 -4.80
N LEU A 22 6.01 -3.75 -4.87
CA LEU A 22 6.13 -2.92 -6.07
C LEU A 22 7.56 -2.44 -6.26
N LYS A 23 8.25 -2.04 -5.19
CA LYS A 23 9.67 -1.66 -5.27
C LYS A 23 10.52 -2.80 -5.82
N SER A 24 10.23 -4.05 -5.45
CA SER A 24 10.98 -5.22 -5.91
C SER A 24 10.88 -5.46 -7.42
N LYS A 25 9.89 -4.88 -8.08
CA LYS A 25 9.72 -5.01 -9.52
C LYS A 25 10.69 -4.12 -10.31
N ASN A 26 11.32 -3.15 -9.66
CA ASN A 26 12.33 -2.26 -10.26
C ASN A 26 11.86 -1.62 -11.57
N ILE A 27 10.64 -1.06 -11.58
CA ILE A 27 10.09 -0.45 -12.78
C ILE A 27 10.72 0.93 -12.98
N PRO A 28 11.32 1.21 -14.16
CA PRO A 28 11.94 2.52 -14.41
C PRO A 28 10.93 3.66 -14.24
N GLU A 29 11.38 4.76 -13.63
CA GLU A 29 10.62 5.98 -13.43
C GLU A 29 9.36 5.82 -12.58
N VAL A 30 9.32 4.77 -11.74
CA VAL A 30 8.27 4.57 -10.75
C VAL A 30 8.88 4.70 -9.37
N GLU A 31 8.34 5.61 -8.56
CA GLU A 31 8.73 5.77 -7.17
C GLU A 31 7.56 5.35 -6.28
N VAL A 32 7.85 4.63 -5.20
CA VAL A 32 6.82 4.01 -4.36
C VAL A 32 7.02 4.43 -2.91
N ARG A 33 5.94 4.84 -2.26
CA ARG A 33 5.90 5.14 -0.82
C ARG A 33 4.64 4.54 -0.23
N SER A 34 4.56 4.55 1.09
CA SER A 34 3.34 4.15 1.80
C SER A 34 3.11 5.03 3.02
N SER A 35 1.85 5.11 3.44
CA SER A 35 1.47 5.85 4.65
C SER A 35 0.16 5.28 5.21
N GLY A 36 -0.27 5.79 6.35
CA GLY A 36 -1.50 5.36 6.99
C GLY A 36 -2.33 6.53 7.47
N VAL A 37 -3.65 6.36 7.45
CA VAL A 37 -4.58 7.42 7.88
C VAL A 37 -4.56 7.63 9.39
N PHE A 38 -4.10 6.63 10.17
CA PHE A 38 -3.93 6.69 11.62
C PHE A 38 -2.56 6.17 12.05
N ALA A 39 -1.52 6.39 11.23
CA ALA A 39 -0.19 5.88 11.51
C ALA A 39 0.54 6.73 12.55
N MET A 40 1.43 6.09 13.31
CA MET A 40 2.43 6.77 14.12
C MET A 40 3.73 6.83 13.33
N ASN A 41 4.31 8.03 13.20
CA ASN A 41 5.56 8.20 12.46
C ASN A 41 6.70 7.39 13.10
N GLY A 42 7.46 6.70 12.27
CA GLY A 42 8.67 6.01 12.69
C GLY A 42 8.48 4.61 13.27
N SER A 43 7.26 4.06 13.25
CA SER A 43 7.03 2.68 13.71
C SER A 43 7.55 1.69 12.67
N ASP A 44 8.03 0.53 13.14
CA ASP A 44 8.42 -0.57 12.27
C ASP A 44 7.20 -1.22 11.62
N ALA A 45 7.42 -1.89 10.50
CA ALA A 45 6.45 -2.85 10.00
C ALA A 45 6.23 -3.94 11.04
N SER A 46 5.03 -4.55 11.06
CA SER A 46 4.75 -5.63 12.00
C SER A 46 5.71 -6.80 11.80
N ALA A 47 5.96 -7.55 12.88
CA ALA A 47 6.90 -8.68 12.83
C ALA A 47 6.51 -9.71 11.77
N HIS A 48 5.23 -10.02 11.65
CA HIS A 48 4.75 -10.96 10.63
C HIS A 48 4.90 -10.42 9.21
N ALA A 49 4.66 -9.12 9.00
CA ALA A 49 4.87 -8.51 7.68
C ALA A 49 6.35 -8.59 7.29
N LYS A 50 7.25 -8.26 8.19
CA LYS A 50 8.70 -8.38 7.95
C LYS A 50 9.09 -9.81 7.63
N LYS A 51 8.58 -10.78 8.39
CA LYS A 51 8.91 -12.20 8.19
C LYS A 51 8.44 -12.71 6.84
N VAL A 52 7.23 -12.33 6.40
CA VAL A 52 6.73 -12.72 5.08
C VAL A 52 7.64 -12.15 3.98
N LEU A 53 8.02 -10.87 4.08
CA LEU A 53 8.90 -10.24 3.10
C LEU A 53 10.26 -10.93 3.06
N ASP A 54 10.83 -11.25 4.23
CA ASP A 54 12.11 -11.96 4.32
C ASP A 54 12.02 -13.35 3.68
N THR A 55 10.94 -14.09 3.95
CA THR A 55 10.72 -15.42 3.37
C THR A 55 10.62 -15.34 1.84
N GLN A 56 10.03 -14.28 1.31
CA GLN A 56 9.91 -14.05 -0.14
C GLN A 56 11.16 -13.42 -0.74
N GLN A 57 12.19 -13.18 0.07
CA GLN A 57 13.45 -12.56 -0.35
C GLN A 57 13.25 -11.16 -0.95
N ILE A 58 12.31 -10.41 -0.39
CA ILE A 58 12.03 -9.03 -0.80
C ILE A 58 12.68 -8.10 0.22
N GLU A 59 13.53 -7.19 -0.28
CA GLU A 59 14.16 -6.17 0.57
C GLU A 59 13.12 -5.20 1.08
N HIS A 60 13.26 -4.79 2.33
CA HIS A 60 12.40 -3.80 2.94
C HIS A 60 13.17 -2.99 3.98
N ASP A 61 12.83 -1.70 4.06
CA ASP A 61 13.38 -0.78 5.07
C ASP A 61 12.26 0.22 5.33
N HIS A 62 11.31 -0.19 6.18
CA HIS A 62 10.07 0.56 6.34
C HIS A 62 10.00 1.26 7.69
N GLN A 63 9.62 2.53 7.63
CA GLN A 63 9.14 3.27 8.80
C GLN A 63 7.76 3.82 8.47
N SER A 64 6.81 3.63 9.38
CA SER A 64 5.45 4.11 9.16
C SER A 64 5.40 5.63 9.11
N SER A 65 4.45 6.14 8.36
CA SER A 65 4.28 7.56 8.10
C SER A 65 2.78 7.89 8.14
N LEU A 66 2.44 8.94 8.88
CA LEU A 66 1.09 9.47 8.84
C LEU A 66 0.87 10.17 7.50
N LEU A 67 -0.29 9.94 6.87
CA LEU A 67 -0.63 10.57 5.60
C LEU A 67 -0.68 12.09 5.76
N THR A 68 0.00 12.79 4.85
CA THR A 68 0.06 14.26 4.81
C THR A 68 -0.42 14.80 3.48
N GLU A 69 -0.80 16.08 3.47
CA GLU A 69 -1.15 16.78 2.23
C GLU A 69 -0.02 16.73 1.21
N GLN A 70 1.23 16.86 1.67
CA GLN A 70 2.40 16.80 0.79
C GLN A 70 2.51 15.45 0.09
N GLN A 71 2.24 14.35 0.79
CA GLN A 71 2.25 13.02 0.18
C GLN A 71 1.11 12.87 -0.83
N VAL A 72 -0.06 13.42 -0.51
CA VAL A 72 -1.20 13.40 -1.44
C VAL A 72 -0.84 14.16 -2.72
N GLU A 73 -0.22 15.33 -2.61
CA GLU A 73 0.20 16.11 -3.77
C GLU A 73 1.29 15.42 -4.57
N TRP A 74 2.23 14.76 -3.89
CA TRP A 74 3.33 14.03 -4.52
C TRP A 74 2.83 12.87 -5.38
N ALA A 75 1.75 12.19 -4.96
CA ALA A 75 1.29 10.95 -5.58
C ALA A 75 0.68 11.18 -6.96
N THR A 76 1.07 10.35 -7.92
CA THR A 76 0.35 10.21 -9.18
C THR A 76 -0.90 9.37 -8.98
N TYR A 77 -0.75 8.25 -8.23
CA TYR A 77 -1.84 7.37 -7.84
C TYR A 77 -1.79 7.13 -6.35
N ILE A 78 -2.94 7.20 -5.70
CA ILE A 78 -3.10 6.80 -4.30
C ILE A 78 -3.92 5.51 -4.30
N LEU A 79 -3.30 4.43 -3.83
CA LEU A 79 -3.91 3.10 -3.86
C LEU A 79 -4.17 2.67 -2.42
N THR A 80 -5.46 2.58 -2.07
CA THR A 80 -5.87 2.25 -0.71
C THR A 80 -6.20 0.77 -0.57
N MET A 81 -6.09 0.27 0.63
CA MET A 81 -6.41 -1.13 0.91
C MET A 81 -7.91 -1.37 1.01
N THR A 82 -8.67 -0.37 1.43
CA THR A 82 -10.12 -0.48 1.59
C THR A 82 -10.85 0.74 1.03
N ALA A 83 -12.15 0.57 0.76
CA ALA A 83 -13.02 1.68 0.38
C ALA A 83 -13.12 2.72 1.51
N GLY A 84 -13.03 2.28 2.76
CA GLY A 84 -13.02 3.18 3.92
C GLY A 84 -11.82 4.11 3.94
N HIS A 85 -10.63 3.60 3.61
CA HIS A 85 -9.43 4.43 3.48
C HIS A 85 -9.59 5.46 2.36
N LYS A 86 -10.12 5.04 1.22
CA LYS A 86 -10.39 5.94 0.10
C LYS A 86 -11.35 7.05 0.50
N ALA A 87 -12.46 6.69 1.13
CA ALA A 87 -13.46 7.67 1.58
C ALA A 87 -12.85 8.68 2.57
N ASN A 88 -12.00 8.22 3.48
CA ASN A 88 -11.31 9.07 4.45
C ASN A 88 -10.41 10.08 3.73
N ILE A 89 -9.62 9.63 2.77
CA ILE A 89 -8.70 10.50 2.02
C ILE A 89 -9.49 11.55 1.23
N VAL A 90 -10.52 11.14 0.51
CA VAL A 90 -11.32 12.03 -0.31
C VAL A 90 -12.07 13.07 0.56
N ALA A 91 -12.53 12.66 1.74
CA ALA A 91 -13.19 13.59 2.68
C ALA A 91 -12.22 14.64 3.21
N THR A 92 -10.97 14.25 3.50
CA THR A 92 -9.95 15.15 4.04
C THR A 92 -9.28 15.97 2.93
N PHE A 93 -9.05 15.37 1.78
CA PHE A 93 -8.38 15.99 0.63
C PHE A 93 -9.24 15.80 -0.62
N PRO A 94 -10.29 16.62 -0.81
CA PRO A 94 -11.23 16.43 -1.94
C PRO A 94 -10.57 16.41 -3.32
N SER A 95 -9.48 17.14 -3.51
CA SER A 95 -8.74 17.16 -4.78
C SER A 95 -8.12 15.81 -5.14
N ALA A 96 -7.97 14.91 -4.16
CA ALA A 96 -7.39 13.58 -4.39
C ALA A 96 -8.36 12.60 -5.06
N GLN A 97 -9.65 12.93 -5.16
CA GLN A 97 -10.66 12.01 -5.68
C GLN A 97 -10.28 11.45 -7.05
N VAL A 98 -9.73 12.27 -7.93
CA VAL A 98 -9.43 11.88 -9.32
C VAL A 98 -8.27 10.89 -9.43
N LYS A 99 -7.50 10.70 -8.37
CA LYS A 99 -6.31 9.83 -8.39
C LYS A 99 -6.29 8.80 -7.27
N THR A 100 -7.35 8.71 -6.47
CA THR A 100 -7.46 7.74 -5.37
C THR A 100 -8.36 6.58 -5.76
N PHE A 101 -7.81 5.38 -5.67
CA PHE A 101 -8.48 4.13 -6.00
C PHE A 101 -8.21 3.12 -4.90
N THR A 102 -9.15 2.19 -4.65
CA THR A 102 -8.76 1.00 -3.92
C THR A 102 -7.83 0.18 -4.82
N LEU A 103 -6.94 -0.59 -4.21
CA LEU A 103 -6.02 -1.42 -5.02
C LEU A 103 -6.80 -2.40 -5.91
N LYS A 104 -7.92 -2.95 -5.42
CA LYS A 104 -8.74 -3.85 -6.22
C LYS A 104 -9.40 -3.14 -7.39
N GLU A 105 -9.88 -1.89 -7.21
CA GLU A 105 -10.39 -1.10 -8.33
C GLU A 105 -9.31 -0.87 -9.39
N PHE A 106 -8.13 -0.51 -8.94
CA PHE A 106 -7.01 -0.23 -9.82
C PHE A 106 -6.60 -1.47 -10.63
N ALA A 107 -6.76 -2.65 -10.04
CA ALA A 107 -6.47 -3.93 -10.69
C ALA A 107 -7.63 -4.45 -11.58
N GLY A 108 -8.72 -3.69 -11.69
CA GLY A 108 -9.84 -4.04 -12.55
C GLY A 108 -11.00 -4.75 -11.86
N GLY A 109 -11.00 -4.81 -10.53
CA GLY A 109 -12.06 -5.43 -9.74
C GLY A 109 -12.69 -4.46 -8.76
N PHE A 110 -13.12 -4.97 -7.61
CA PHE A 110 -13.68 -4.16 -6.53
C PHE A 110 -13.54 -4.92 -5.21
N GLY A 111 -13.69 -4.20 -4.10
CA GLY A 111 -13.64 -4.77 -2.75
C GLY A 111 -12.41 -4.31 -1.99
N ASP A 112 -12.23 -4.88 -0.82
CA ASP A 112 -11.18 -4.52 0.13
C ASP A 112 -10.13 -5.62 0.24
N VAL A 113 -8.88 -5.23 0.50
CA VAL A 113 -7.83 -6.17 0.90
C VAL A 113 -8.03 -6.48 2.37
N SER A 114 -8.06 -7.76 2.72
CA SER A 114 -8.27 -8.22 4.10
C SER A 114 -7.22 -7.67 5.04
N ASP A 115 -7.63 -7.31 6.27
CA ASP A 115 -6.71 -6.84 7.30
C ASP A 115 -6.13 -8.03 8.07
N PRO A 116 -4.82 -8.28 8.00
CA PRO A 116 -4.20 -9.40 8.71
C PRO A 116 -3.92 -9.10 10.18
N TYR A 117 -4.13 -7.88 10.64
CA TYR A 117 -3.79 -7.44 11.99
C TYR A 117 -4.37 -8.40 13.04
N GLY A 118 -3.52 -8.83 13.97
CA GLY A 118 -3.90 -9.78 15.00
C GLY A 118 -3.96 -11.22 14.54
N GLY A 119 -3.74 -11.48 13.26
CA GLY A 119 -3.73 -12.83 12.71
C GLY A 119 -2.39 -13.53 12.83
N SER A 120 -2.37 -14.80 12.44
CA SER A 120 -1.17 -15.62 12.41
C SER A 120 -0.29 -15.27 11.22
N LEU A 121 0.93 -15.81 11.19
CA LEU A 121 1.81 -15.69 10.03
C LEU A 121 1.13 -16.18 8.76
N SER A 122 0.36 -17.25 8.82
CA SER A 122 -0.39 -17.80 7.68
C SER A 122 -1.37 -16.76 7.10
N VAL A 123 -2.06 -16.01 7.95
CA VAL A 123 -2.98 -14.94 7.51
C VAL A 123 -2.20 -13.83 6.80
N TYR A 124 -1.04 -13.46 7.31
CA TYR A 124 -0.18 -12.47 6.65
C TYR A 124 0.33 -12.96 5.30
N GLN A 125 0.66 -14.25 5.19
CA GLN A 125 1.07 -14.84 3.91
C GLN A 125 -0.06 -14.79 2.89
N GLN A 126 -1.30 -15.05 3.30
CA GLN A 126 -2.47 -14.94 2.41
C GLN A 126 -2.68 -13.52 1.93
N THR A 127 -2.55 -12.55 2.83
CA THR A 127 -2.66 -11.14 2.47
C THR A 127 -1.55 -10.72 1.51
N PHE A 128 -0.33 -11.18 1.75
CA PHE A 128 0.80 -10.93 0.86
C PHE A 128 0.52 -11.44 -0.55
N GLU A 129 0.02 -12.68 -0.68
CA GLU A 129 -0.30 -13.25 -1.99
C GLU A 129 -1.41 -12.46 -2.70
N GLU A 130 -2.42 -12.02 -1.96
CA GLU A 130 -3.47 -11.17 -2.51
C GLU A 130 -2.90 -9.87 -3.05
N LEU A 131 -2.06 -9.20 -2.26
CA LEU A 131 -1.41 -7.94 -2.68
C LEU A 131 -0.52 -8.17 -3.90
N LYS A 132 0.26 -9.23 -3.90
CA LYS A 132 1.15 -9.56 -5.02
C LYS A 132 0.37 -9.73 -6.33
N GLN A 133 -0.72 -10.49 -6.29
CA GLN A 133 -1.55 -10.70 -7.48
C GLN A 133 -2.18 -9.40 -7.97
N LEU A 134 -2.68 -8.57 -7.06
CA LEU A 134 -3.30 -7.30 -7.44
C LEU A 134 -2.28 -6.33 -8.04
N ILE A 135 -1.08 -6.27 -7.47
CA ILE A 135 -0.02 -5.41 -7.98
C ILE A 135 0.43 -5.91 -9.36
N GLU A 136 0.60 -7.23 -9.54
CA GLU A 136 0.99 -7.80 -10.82
C GLU A 136 -0.03 -7.51 -11.92
N LYS A 137 -1.32 -7.56 -11.59
CA LYS A 137 -2.39 -7.18 -12.53
C LYS A 137 -2.35 -5.69 -12.89
N SER A 138 -1.76 -4.86 -12.06
CA SER A 138 -1.72 -3.41 -12.24
C SER A 138 -0.46 -2.91 -12.92
N LEU A 139 0.54 -3.78 -13.16
CA LEU A 139 1.86 -3.35 -13.63
C LEU A 139 1.80 -2.57 -14.96
N HIS A 140 0.90 -2.93 -15.86
CA HIS A 140 0.75 -2.25 -17.15
C HIS A 140 0.38 -0.76 -17.00
N LYS A 141 -0.17 -0.36 -15.85
CA LYS A 141 -0.54 1.04 -15.58
C LYS A 141 0.64 1.88 -15.11
N PHE A 142 1.76 1.25 -14.82
CA PHE A 142 2.96 1.93 -14.35
C PHE A 142 4.05 2.05 -15.43
N SER A 143 3.74 1.71 -16.65
CA SER A 143 4.71 1.77 -17.74
C SER A 143 4.25 2.65 -18.89
#